data_ba73bdf310c3b1c3c9db2e88a3c30c2a
#
_entry.id   ba73bdf310c3b1c3c9db2e88a3c30c2a
#
_cell.length_a   1.000
_cell.length_b   1.000
_cell.length_c   1.000
_cell.angle_alpha   90.00
_cell.angle_beta   90.00
_cell.angle_gamma   90.00
#
_symmetry.space_group_name_H-M   'P 1'
#
loop_
_entity.id
_entity.type
_entity.pdbx_description
1 polymer ?
#
loop_
_entity_poly.entity_id
_entity_poly.type
_entity_poly.pdbx_seq_one_letter_code
_entity_poly.pdbx_strand_id
1 'polypeptide(L)'
;MVILTPSACSRASAVAEENRTLFETHPWTATVSTLRPPLGPGAIAKYEHELTALDGLGLDDIEMDDCLTLLLSFVQANARVAAEARATAQLTTVTDEQWWAAAGPLLARVLDPAAYPLATRVGSAAGTAHGSAHDPAHAYEFGLRRLLDGLATLIERATPAA
;
A
#
# COMPACT_ATOMS: atom_id res chain seq x y z
N MET A 1 21.68 -12.75 14.90
CA MET A 1 20.42 -12.82 14.13
C MET A 1 19.28 -12.78 15.14
N VAL A 2 18.90 -11.56 15.54
CA VAL A 2 17.73 -11.37 16.41
C VAL A 2 16.51 -11.65 15.54
N ILE A 3 15.81 -12.74 15.83
CA ILE A 3 14.52 -13.03 15.22
C ILE A 3 13.59 -11.96 15.77
N LEU A 4 13.23 -10.97 14.93
CA LEU A 4 12.16 -10.02 15.24
C LEU A 4 11.01 -10.81 15.83
N THR A 5 10.60 -10.39 17.00
CA THR A 5 9.40 -10.99 17.58
C THR A 5 8.27 -10.86 16.57
N PRO A 6 7.60 -11.96 16.20
CA PRO A 6 6.47 -11.93 15.26
C PRO A 6 5.40 -10.87 15.64
N SER A 7 5.49 -10.38 16.88
CA SER A 7 4.57 -9.38 17.45
C SER A 7 4.67 -7.97 16.85
N ALA A 8 5.85 -7.47 16.48
CA ALA A 8 5.99 -6.08 15.99
C ALA A 8 5.40 -5.92 14.59
N CYS A 9 5.82 -6.76 13.63
CA CYS A 9 5.25 -6.74 12.28
C CYS A 9 3.77 -7.10 12.29
N SER A 10 3.31 -7.99 13.18
CA SER A 10 1.88 -8.34 13.28
C SER A 10 1.05 -7.18 13.83
N ARG A 11 1.57 -6.41 14.80
CA ARG A 11 0.88 -5.21 15.32
C ARG A 11 0.76 -4.12 14.25
N ALA A 12 1.84 -3.80 13.54
CA ALA A 12 1.80 -2.83 12.45
C ALA A 12 0.91 -3.31 11.28
N SER A 13 0.93 -4.60 10.96
CA SER A 13 0.02 -5.20 9.97
C SER A 13 -1.45 -5.10 10.40
N ALA A 14 -1.76 -5.26 11.68
CA ALA A 14 -3.12 -5.08 12.21
C ALA A 14 -3.61 -3.63 12.03
N VAL A 15 -2.78 -2.63 12.35
CA VAL A 15 -3.09 -1.22 12.11
C VAL A 15 -3.34 -0.95 10.61
N ALA A 16 -2.53 -1.53 9.72
CA ALA A 16 -2.75 -1.40 8.28
C ALA A 16 -4.10 -1.97 7.85
N GLU A 17 -4.49 -3.16 8.35
CA GLU A 17 -5.74 -3.82 8.01
C GLU A 17 -6.97 -3.12 8.61
N GLU A 18 -6.88 -2.59 9.83
CA GLU A 18 -7.93 -1.75 10.42
C GLU A 18 -8.21 -0.52 9.57
N ASN A 19 -7.16 0.18 9.13
CA ASN A 19 -7.30 1.35 8.25
C ASN A 19 -7.78 0.98 6.85
N ARG A 20 -7.33 -0.14 6.29
CA ARG A 20 -7.84 -0.66 5.03
C ARG A 20 -9.34 -0.93 5.12
N THR A 21 -9.78 -1.62 6.17
CA THR A 21 -11.21 -1.90 6.42
C THR A 21 -12.03 -0.61 6.57
N LEU A 22 -11.48 0.40 7.26
CA LEU A 22 -12.10 1.73 7.38
C LEU A 22 -12.32 2.35 5.99
N PHE A 23 -11.30 2.35 5.12
CA PHE A 23 -11.41 2.92 3.78
C PHE A 23 -12.30 2.11 2.85
N GLU A 24 -12.39 0.79 3.02
CA GLU A 24 -13.32 -0.06 2.27
C GLU A 24 -14.77 0.19 2.67
N THR A 25 -15.02 0.37 3.97
CA THR A 25 -16.36 0.64 4.52
C THR A 25 -16.81 2.08 4.26
N HIS A 26 -15.85 3.02 4.30
CA HIS A 26 -16.11 4.45 4.13
C HIS A 26 -15.14 5.07 3.10
N PRO A 27 -15.29 4.77 1.79
CA PRO A 27 -14.32 5.15 0.76
C PRO A 27 -14.02 6.66 0.68
N TRP A 28 -14.96 7.50 1.06
CA TRP A 28 -14.78 8.95 1.10
C TRP A 28 -13.68 9.39 2.08
N THR A 29 -13.42 8.62 3.13
CA THR A 29 -12.39 8.94 4.14
C THR A 29 -10.98 8.88 3.55
N ALA A 30 -10.75 8.05 2.55
CA ALA A 30 -9.47 7.98 1.85
C ALA A 30 -9.13 9.28 1.07
N THR A 31 -10.12 10.10 0.77
CA THR A 31 -9.93 11.37 0.04
C THR A 31 -9.76 12.58 0.96
N VAL A 32 -9.99 12.41 2.28
CA VAL A 32 -9.82 13.48 3.25
C VAL A 32 -8.32 13.77 3.42
N SER A 33 -7.96 15.06 3.37
CA SER A 33 -6.58 15.47 3.63
C SER A 33 -6.22 15.30 5.10
N THR A 34 -5.10 14.63 5.36
CA THR A 34 -4.55 14.44 6.70
C THR A 34 -3.43 15.42 7.05
N LEU A 35 -3.06 16.34 6.14
CA LEU A 35 -2.03 17.35 6.37
C LEU A 35 -2.34 18.29 7.54
N ARG A 36 -3.63 18.49 7.84
CA ARG A 36 -4.11 19.19 9.02
C ARG A 36 -5.21 18.34 9.65
N PRO A 37 -4.85 17.42 10.54
CA PRO A 37 -5.82 16.50 11.13
C PRO A 37 -6.89 17.28 11.90
N PRO A 38 -8.15 16.80 11.92
CA PRO A 38 -9.20 17.40 12.72
C PRO A 38 -8.82 17.28 14.20
N LEU A 39 -8.91 18.41 14.91
CA LEU A 39 -8.65 18.45 16.35
C LEU A 39 -9.88 17.96 17.11
N GLY A 40 -9.88 16.70 17.52
CA GLY A 40 -10.99 16.13 18.26
C GLY A 40 -10.58 14.87 19.03
N PRO A 41 -11.34 14.51 20.09
CA PRO A 41 -11.00 13.38 20.94
C PRO A 41 -10.91 12.05 20.18
N GLY A 42 -11.73 11.85 19.15
CA GLY A 42 -11.68 10.65 18.32
C GLY A 42 -10.40 10.54 17.49
N ALA A 43 -9.90 11.65 16.95
CA ALA A 43 -8.65 11.68 16.19
C ALA A 43 -7.45 11.39 17.11
N ILE A 44 -7.46 11.96 18.32
CA ILE A 44 -6.40 11.72 19.33
C ILE A 44 -6.43 10.26 19.78
N ALA A 45 -7.61 9.72 20.07
CA ALA A 45 -7.75 8.33 20.50
C ALA A 45 -7.31 7.32 19.40
N LYS A 46 -7.59 7.64 18.13
CA LYS A 46 -7.12 6.84 16.99
C LYS A 46 -5.59 6.85 16.91
N TYR A 47 -4.99 8.04 16.97
CA TYR A 47 -3.52 8.20 16.91
C TYR A 47 -2.83 7.45 18.07
N GLU A 48 -3.35 7.57 19.29
CA GLU A 48 -2.85 6.85 20.48
C GLU A 48 -2.92 5.33 20.28
N HIS A 49 -4.08 4.82 19.81
CA HIS A 49 -4.27 3.41 19.52
C HIS A 49 -3.24 2.90 18.49
N GLU A 50 -3.02 3.63 17.42
CA GLU A 50 -2.11 3.25 16.35
C GLU A 50 -0.63 3.29 16.80
N LEU A 51 -0.24 4.28 17.62
CA LEU A 51 1.10 4.36 18.20
C LEU A 51 1.41 3.18 19.13
N THR A 52 0.42 2.62 19.84
CA THR A 52 0.66 1.45 20.69
C THR A 52 1.20 0.24 19.92
N ALA A 53 0.96 0.19 18.61
CA ALA A 53 1.51 -0.87 17.75
C ALA A 53 3.04 -0.77 17.56
N LEU A 54 3.60 0.42 17.75
CA LEU A 54 5.02 0.73 17.58
C LEU A 54 5.75 0.94 18.92
N ASP A 55 5.00 1.10 20.02
CA ASP A 55 5.56 1.33 21.34
C ASP A 55 6.37 0.10 21.84
N GLY A 56 7.47 0.38 22.55
CA GLY A 56 8.35 -0.62 23.13
C GLY A 56 9.21 -1.38 22.12
N LEU A 57 9.34 -0.88 20.89
CA LEU A 57 10.17 -1.49 19.83
C LEU A 57 11.58 -0.90 19.71
N GLY A 58 11.96 0.00 20.63
CA GLY A 58 13.27 0.65 20.62
C GLY A 58 13.37 1.86 19.68
N LEU A 59 12.27 2.23 19.02
CA LEU A 59 12.18 3.45 18.23
C LEU A 59 12.07 4.66 19.14
N ASP A 60 12.65 5.79 18.73
CA ASP A 60 12.36 7.07 19.40
C ASP A 60 10.98 7.63 18.97
N ASP A 61 10.53 8.70 19.64
CA ASP A 61 9.20 9.28 19.41
C ASP A 61 9.03 9.80 17.97
N ILE A 62 10.08 10.31 17.35
CA ILE A 62 10.05 10.80 15.97
C ILE A 62 10.01 9.64 14.99
N GLU A 63 10.82 8.62 15.21
CA GLU A 63 10.81 7.39 14.39
C GLU A 63 9.45 6.68 14.47
N MET A 64 8.80 6.67 15.66
CA MET A 64 7.46 6.10 15.80
C MET A 64 6.42 6.86 14.96
N ASP A 65 6.42 8.19 15.02
CA ASP A 65 5.51 9.03 14.24
C ASP A 65 5.75 8.88 12.74
N ASP A 66 7.01 8.91 12.30
CA ASP A 66 7.38 8.75 10.90
C ASP A 66 6.99 7.35 10.35
N CYS A 67 7.20 6.29 11.13
CA CYS A 67 6.81 4.94 10.78
C CYS A 67 5.28 4.79 10.64
N LEU A 68 4.52 5.36 11.58
CA LEU A 68 3.07 5.38 11.52
C LEU A 68 2.59 6.17 10.31
N THR A 69 3.13 7.36 10.10
CA THR A 69 2.80 8.23 8.96
C THR A 69 3.07 7.52 7.63
N LEU A 70 4.21 6.83 7.49
CA LEU A 70 4.54 6.06 6.30
C LEU A 70 3.53 4.93 6.06
N LEU A 71 3.21 4.17 7.10
CA LEU A 71 2.25 3.06 7.03
C LEU A 71 0.86 3.54 6.60
N LEU A 72 0.34 4.57 7.27
CA LEU A 72 -0.99 5.11 7.00
C LEU A 72 -1.08 5.76 5.62
N SER A 73 -0.04 6.47 5.19
CA SER A 73 0.04 7.06 3.85
C SER A 73 0.02 5.99 2.75
N PHE A 74 0.73 4.87 2.96
CA PHE A 74 0.72 3.73 2.05
C PHE A 74 -0.69 3.13 1.95
N VAL A 75 -1.33 2.84 3.08
CA VAL A 75 -2.69 2.25 3.09
C VAL A 75 -3.69 3.18 2.42
N GLN A 76 -3.66 4.49 2.73
CA GLN A 76 -4.56 5.48 2.15
C GLN A 76 -4.37 5.61 0.63
N ALA A 77 -3.13 5.66 0.14
CA ALA A 77 -2.84 5.75 -1.30
C ALA A 77 -3.39 4.52 -2.05
N ASN A 78 -3.18 3.32 -1.52
CA ASN A 78 -3.70 2.09 -2.12
C ASN A 78 -5.24 2.03 -2.07
N ALA A 79 -5.85 2.51 -0.99
CA ALA A 79 -7.31 2.58 -0.88
C ALA A 79 -7.94 3.50 -1.95
N ARG A 80 -7.28 4.64 -2.27
CA ARG A 80 -7.70 5.52 -3.38
C ARG A 80 -7.65 4.79 -4.72
N VAL A 81 -6.53 4.14 -5.03
CA VAL A 81 -6.39 3.37 -6.27
C VAL A 81 -7.44 2.26 -6.39
N ALA A 82 -7.69 1.54 -5.30
CA ALA A 82 -8.72 0.50 -5.28
C ALA A 82 -10.14 1.07 -5.45
N ALA A 83 -10.42 2.26 -4.88
CA ALA A 83 -11.70 2.94 -5.07
C ALA A 83 -11.88 3.42 -6.51
N GLU A 84 -10.85 3.97 -7.13
CA GLU A 84 -10.85 4.38 -8.55
C GLU A 84 -11.06 3.19 -9.48
N ALA A 85 -10.39 2.06 -9.22
CA ALA A 85 -10.58 0.83 -10.00
C ALA A 85 -12.03 0.32 -9.92
N ARG A 86 -12.62 0.31 -8.72
CA ARG A 86 -14.03 -0.06 -8.52
C ARG A 86 -14.98 0.90 -9.23
N ALA A 87 -14.74 2.19 -9.14
CA ALA A 87 -15.56 3.20 -9.82
C ALA A 87 -15.49 3.04 -11.35
N THR A 88 -14.31 2.80 -11.89
CA THR A 88 -14.11 2.54 -13.33
C THR A 88 -14.86 1.27 -13.76
N ALA A 89 -14.76 0.19 -12.99
CA ALA A 89 -15.49 -1.05 -13.29
C ALA A 89 -17.01 -0.89 -13.25
N GLN A 90 -17.53 0.05 -12.45
CA GLN A 90 -18.96 0.36 -12.41
C GLN A 90 -19.44 1.25 -13.58
N LEU A 91 -18.54 2.07 -14.13
CA LEU A 91 -18.85 2.99 -15.24
C LEU A 91 -18.74 2.34 -16.62
N THR A 92 -18.10 1.18 -16.71
CA THR A 92 -17.88 0.49 -17.98
C THR A 92 -18.40 -0.95 -17.90
N THR A 93 -18.99 -1.43 -18.98
CA THR A 93 -19.36 -2.84 -19.16
C THR A 93 -18.21 -3.67 -19.75
N VAL A 94 -17.10 -3.01 -20.08
CA VAL A 94 -15.90 -3.64 -20.69
C VAL A 94 -14.98 -4.08 -19.56
N THR A 95 -14.66 -5.37 -19.51
CA THR A 95 -13.66 -5.89 -18.58
C THR A 95 -12.23 -5.48 -19.00
N ASP A 96 -11.27 -5.53 -18.07
CA ASP A 96 -9.86 -5.28 -18.40
C ASP A 96 -9.35 -6.21 -19.50
N GLU A 97 -9.74 -7.48 -19.47
CA GLU A 97 -9.40 -8.45 -20.51
C GLU A 97 -9.93 -8.04 -21.88
N GLN A 98 -11.20 -7.63 -21.95
CA GLN A 98 -11.82 -7.16 -23.21
C GLN A 98 -11.16 -5.86 -23.70
N TRP A 99 -10.84 -4.94 -22.78
CA TRP A 99 -10.15 -3.71 -23.11
C TRP A 99 -8.75 -4.00 -23.67
N TRP A 100 -7.99 -4.89 -23.04
CA TRP A 100 -6.67 -5.29 -23.50
C TRP A 100 -6.70 -6.07 -24.81
N ALA A 101 -7.70 -6.90 -25.03
CA ALA A 101 -7.90 -7.56 -26.31
C ALA A 101 -8.08 -6.57 -27.47
N ALA A 102 -8.73 -5.44 -27.20
CA ALA A 102 -8.91 -4.37 -28.20
C ALA A 102 -7.68 -3.43 -28.29
N ALA A 103 -7.09 -3.04 -27.15
CA ALA A 103 -6.00 -2.06 -27.10
C ALA A 103 -4.61 -2.68 -27.40
N GLY A 104 -4.40 -3.97 -27.09
CA GLY A 104 -3.12 -4.65 -27.27
C GLY A 104 -2.57 -4.59 -28.70
N PRO A 105 -3.37 -4.83 -29.74
CA PRO A 105 -2.92 -4.68 -31.13
C PRO A 105 -2.52 -3.25 -31.51
N LEU A 106 -3.13 -2.23 -30.87
CA LEU A 106 -2.76 -0.82 -31.09
C LEU A 106 -1.43 -0.51 -30.40
N LEU A 107 -1.26 -0.98 -29.16
CA LEU A 107 -0.01 -0.85 -28.43
C LEU A 107 1.15 -1.52 -29.19
N ALA A 108 0.94 -2.72 -29.73
CA ALA A 108 1.95 -3.45 -30.50
C ALA A 108 2.42 -2.69 -31.77
N ARG A 109 1.62 -1.74 -32.28
CA ARG A 109 2.01 -0.91 -33.44
C ARG A 109 2.93 0.24 -33.08
N VAL A 110 2.90 0.70 -31.83
CA VAL A 110 3.67 1.86 -31.35
C VAL A 110 4.83 1.45 -30.44
N LEU A 111 4.75 0.28 -29.83
CA LEU A 111 5.80 -0.27 -28.96
C LEU A 111 6.86 -0.96 -29.82
N ASP A 112 8.00 -0.30 -29.99
CA ASP A 112 9.18 -0.91 -30.62
C ASP A 112 9.99 -1.67 -29.56
N PRO A 113 10.03 -3.02 -29.61
CA PRO A 113 10.78 -3.80 -28.62
C PRO A 113 12.29 -3.55 -28.65
N ALA A 114 12.84 -3.07 -29.75
CA ALA A 114 14.26 -2.74 -29.86
C ALA A 114 14.57 -1.41 -29.16
N ALA A 115 13.67 -0.43 -29.29
CA ALA A 115 13.77 0.87 -28.61
C ALA A 115 13.39 0.79 -27.12
N TYR A 116 12.44 -0.12 -26.76
CA TYR A 116 11.89 -0.23 -25.39
C TYR A 116 11.94 -1.66 -24.83
N PRO A 117 13.13 -2.29 -24.72
CA PRO A 117 13.24 -3.70 -24.34
C PRO A 117 12.76 -3.99 -22.92
N LEU A 118 12.98 -3.08 -21.96
CA LEU A 118 12.51 -3.27 -20.58
C LEU A 118 11.01 -3.11 -20.47
N ALA A 119 10.42 -2.10 -21.09
CA ALA A 119 8.97 -1.89 -21.09
C ALA A 119 8.24 -3.08 -21.73
N THR A 120 8.75 -3.60 -22.85
CA THR A 120 8.20 -4.77 -23.51
C THR A 120 8.26 -6.01 -22.61
N ARG A 121 9.44 -6.33 -22.05
CA ARG A 121 9.64 -7.50 -21.21
C ARG A 121 8.81 -7.44 -19.93
N VAL A 122 8.92 -6.33 -19.19
CA VAL A 122 8.23 -6.18 -17.88
C VAL A 122 6.73 -6.05 -18.07
N GLY A 123 6.28 -5.24 -19.04
CA GLY A 123 4.85 -5.07 -19.33
C GLY A 123 4.17 -6.37 -19.77
N SER A 124 4.83 -7.17 -20.60
CA SER A 124 4.31 -8.49 -21.01
C SER A 124 4.22 -9.44 -19.82
N ALA A 125 5.24 -9.48 -18.95
CA ALA A 125 5.23 -10.34 -17.77
C ALA A 125 4.12 -9.92 -16.78
N ALA A 126 3.97 -8.62 -16.50
CA ALA A 126 2.94 -8.09 -15.62
C ALA A 126 1.54 -8.33 -16.19
N GLY A 127 1.31 -8.05 -17.48
CA GLY A 127 0.04 -8.32 -18.14
C GLY A 127 -0.36 -9.80 -18.12
N THR A 128 0.60 -10.71 -18.29
CA THR A 128 0.35 -12.16 -18.19
C THR A 128 0.02 -12.58 -16.76
N ALA A 129 0.71 -11.99 -15.75
CA ALA A 129 0.51 -12.35 -14.34
C ALA A 129 -0.82 -11.84 -13.78
N HIS A 130 -1.25 -10.65 -14.17
CA HIS A 130 -2.39 -9.94 -13.55
C HIS A 130 -3.63 -9.88 -14.45
N GLY A 131 -3.51 -10.19 -15.75
CA GLY A 131 -4.61 -10.01 -16.72
C GLY A 131 -5.01 -8.54 -16.94
N SER A 132 -4.26 -7.61 -16.36
CA SER A 132 -4.50 -6.16 -16.39
C SER A 132 -3.17 -5.40 -16.34
N ALA A 133 -3.21 -4.08 -16.57
CA ALA A 133 -2.02 -3.22 -16.40
C ALA A 133 -1.64 -3.06 -14.92
N HIS A 134 -2.60 -3.21 -14.02
CA HIS A 134 -2.41 -2.99 -12.59
C HIS A 134 -3.39 -3.83 -11.79
N ASP A 135 -2.88 -4.55 -10.78
CA ASP A 135 -3.67 -5.27 -9.80
C ASP A 135 -3.52 -4.59 -8.43
N PRO A 136 -4.55 -3.83 -7.97
CA PRO A 136 -4.48 -3.10 -6.71
C PRO A 136 -4.30 -3.99 -5.48
N ALA A 137 -4.87 -5.21 -5.49
CA ALA A 137 -4.76 -6.14 -4.38
C ALA A 137 -3.33 -6.68 -4.26
N HIS A 138 -2.77 -7.13 -5.37
CA HIS A 138 -1.38 -7.58 -5.43
C HIS A 138 -0.40 -6.46 -5.05
N ALA A 139 -0.62 -5.24 -5.57
CA ALA A 139 0.22 -4.07 -5.26
C ALA A 139 0.20 -3.74 -3.77
N TYR A 140 -0.98 -3.81 -3.12
CA TYR A 140 -1.12 -3.62 -1.69
C TYR A 140 -0.34 -4.68 -0.90
N GLU A 141 -0.56 -5.95 -1.18
CA GLU A 141 0.11 -7.05 -0.46
C GLU A 141 1.64 -7.02 -0.63
N PHE A 142 2.11 -6.78 -1.85
CA PHE A 142 3.53 -6.66 -2.14
C PHE A 142 4.14 -5.46 -1.41
N GLY A 143 3.50 -4.29 -1.50
CA GLY A 143 3.98 -3.05 -0.91
C GLY A 143 3.98 -3.10 0.62
N LEU A 144 2.89 -3.58 1.24
CA LEU A 144 2.81 -3.72 2.70
C LEU A 144 3.92 -4.63 3.23
N ARG A 145 4.17 -5.75 2.59
CA ARG A 145 5.25 -6.67 2.97
C ARG A 145 6.61 -5.98 2.93
N ARG A 146 6.91 -5.24 1.85
CA ARG A 146 8.19 -4.49 1.73
C ARG A 146 8.31 -3.37 2.76
N LEU A 147 7.21 -2.71 3.08
CA LEU A 147 7.18 -1.68 4.13
C LEU A 147 7.46 -2.30 5.50
N LEU A 148 6.80 -3.40 5.83
CA LEU A 148 7.02 -4.13 7.08
C LEU A 148 8.44 -4.70 7.20
N ASP A 149 9.04 -5.19 6.12
CA ASP A 149 10.45 -5.61 6.10
C ASP A 149 11.39 -4.42 6.39
N GLY A 150 11.08 -3.23 5.84
CA GLY A 150 11.82 -2.01 6.12
C GLY A 150 11.72 -1.56 7.59
N LEU A 151 10.50 -1.59 8.15
CA LEU A 151 10.27 -1.32 9.57
C LEU A 151 11.05 -2.31 10.46
N ALA A 152 11.00 -3.58 10.11
CA ALA A 152 11.73 -4.62 10.78
C ALA A 152 13.22 -4.31 10.88
N THR A 153 13.82 -3.90 9.75
CA THR A 153 15.23 -3.52 9.68
C THR A 153 15.55 -2.31 10.55
N LEU A 154 14.65 -1.32 10.64
CA LEU A 154 14.83 -0.16 11.51
C LEU A 154 14.82 -0.56 12.99
N ILE A 155 13.84 -1.36 13.41
CA ILE A 155 13.71 -1.87 14.77
C ILE A 155 14.94 -2.70 15.19
N GLU A 156 15.46 -3.56 14.30
CA GLU A 156 16.68 -4.32 14.57
C GLU A 156 17.89 -3.43 14.85
N ARG A 157 18.00 -2.30 14.15
CA ARG A 157 19.08 -1.33 14.35
C ARG A 157 18.94 -0.51 15.63
N ALA A 158 17.69 -0.21 16.02
CA ALA A 158 17.39 0.53 17.23
C ALA A 158 17.60 -0.30 18.51
N THR A 159 17.53 -1.65 18.40
CA THR A 159 17.75 -2.55 19.54
C THR A 159 19.26 -2.83 19.69
N PRO A 160 19.93 -2.36 20.78
CA PRO A 160 21.35 -2.65 20.99
C PRO A 160 21.58 -4.16 21.03
N ALA A 161 22.66 -4.62 20.40
CA ALA A 161 23.12 -5.99 20.56
C ALA A 161 23.47 -6.23 22.05
N ALA A 162 22.74 -7.12 22.71
CA ALA A 162 22.97 -7.51 24.08
C ALA A 162 24.30 -8.30 24.23
#